data_2c41a8e78d887bdb3aa13b374bd63d0f
#
_entry.id   2c41a8e78d887bdb3aa13b374bd63d0f
#
_cell.length_a   1.000
_cell.length_b   1.000
_cell.length_c   1.000
_cell.angle_alpha   90.00
_cell.angle_beta   90.00
_cell.angle_gamma   90.00
#
_symmetry.space_group_name_H-M   'P 1'
#
loop_
_entity.id
_entity.type
_entity.pdbx_description
1 polymer ?
#
loop_
_entity_poly.entity_id
_entity_poly.type
_entity_poly.pdbx_seq_one_letter_code
_entity_poly.pdbx_strand_id
1 'polypeptide(L)'
;MPARDYFKVFYEGSGDKAASTTMAFERIFSSLMSNKEFGQRIVPIIPDEARTFGLETLFRQYGIYSHVGQLYEPVDKDQVAYYLEKKNGQLLEEGITEAGSMASFIAAGTAYASLGIT
;
A
#
# COMPACT_ATOMS: atom_id res chain seq x y z
N MET A 1 12.17 -4.98 -12.92
CA MET A 1 10.96 -5.83 -12.78
C MET A 1 11.36 -7.07 -11.99
N PRO A 2 10.56 -7.52 -11.02
CA PRO A 2 10.86 -8.76 -10.30
C PRO A 2 10.91 -9.95 -11.26
N ALA A 3 11.79 -10.91 -10.95
CA ALA A 3 11.90 -12.13 -11.74
C ALA A 3 10.57 -12.92 -11.68
N ARG A 4 10.27 -13.67 -12.74
CA ARG A 4 9.02 -14.45 -12.82
C ARG A 4 8.85 -15.43 -11.65
N ASP A 5 9.94 -16.00 -11.17
CA ASP A 5 9.94 -16.92 -10.03
C ASP A 5 9.48 -16.30 -8.71
N TYR A 6 9.52 -14.97 -8.61
CA TYR A 6 9.01 -14.23 -7.45
C TYR A 6 7.51 -14.48 -7.20
N PHE A 7 6.77 -14.75 -8.25
CA PHE A 7 5.33 -14.99 -8.19
C PHE A 7 4.95 -16.48 -8.18
N LYS A 8 5.94 -17.38 -8.12
CA LYS A 8 5.72 -18.83 -8.23
C LYS A 8 4.69 -19.35 -7.21
N VAL A 9 4.72 -18.84 -5.98
CA VAL A 9 3.79 -19.22 -4.90
C VAL A 9 2.32 -18.94 -5.25
N PHE A 10 2.05 -18.01 -6.18
CA PHE A 10 0.70 -17.64 -6.58
C PHE A 10 0.18 -18.42 -7.80
N TYR A 11 1.04 -19.17 -8.52
CA TYR A 11 0.63 -19.92 -9.70
C TYR A 11 -0.18 -21.18 -9.37
N GLU A 12 -0.01 -21.71 -8.16
CA GLU A 12 -0.73 -22.91 -7.73
C GLU A 12 -2.16 -22.60 -7.25
N GLY A 13 -2.51 -21.31 -7.15
CA GLY A 13 -3.83 -20.87 -6.66
C GLY A 13 -4.04 -21.15 -5.17
N SER A 14 -5.30 -21.15 -4.75
CA SER A 14 -5.71 -21.37 -3.35
C SER A 14 -6.13 -22.83 -3.05
N GLY A 15 -6.07 -23.72 -4.04
CA GLY A 15 -6.58 -25.08 -3.91
C GLY A 15 -8.07 -25.09 -3.54
N ASP A 16 -8.46 -25.90 -2.56
CA ASP A 16 -9.84 -26.00 -2.08
C ASP A 16 -10.27 -24.85 -1.16
N LYS A 17 -9.38 -23.91 -0.86
CA LYS A 17 -9.70 -22.77 0.01
C LYS A 17 -10.28 -21.62 -0.80
N ALA A 18 -11.48 -21.18 -0.40
CA ALA A 18 -12.06 -19.97 -0.96
C ALA A 18 -11.15 -18.77 -0.69
N ALA A 19 -10.84 -18.00 -1.73
CA ALA A 19 -10.05 -16.78 -1.63
C ALA A 19 -10.69 -15.68 -2.49
N SER A 20 -10.80 -14.47 -1.96
CA SER A 20 -11.22 -13.33 -2.75
C SER A 20 -10.05 -12.85 -3.63
N THR A 21 -10.38 -12.27 -4.79
CA THR A 21 -9.39 -11.66 -5.68
C THR A 21 -8.67 -10.51 -5.01
N THR A 22 -9.37 -9.73 -4.17
CA THR A 22 -8.79 -8.64 -3.39
C THR A 22 -7.74 -9.12 -2.41
N MET A 23 -8.03 -10.21 -1.67
CA MET A 23 -7.05 -10.81 -0.75
C MET A 23 -5.85 -11.43 -1.48
N ALA A 24 -6.05 -11.97 -2.68
CA ALA A 24 -4.96 -12.46 -3.50
C ALA A 24 -4.06 -11.30 -3.97
N PHE A 25 -4.67 -10.19 -4.40
CA PHE A 25 -3.94 -8.96 -4.75
C PHE A 25 -3.16 -8.42 -3.56
N GLU A 26 -3.78 -8.32 -2.37
CA GLU A 26 -3.12 -7.83 -1.15
C GLU A 26 -1.86 -8.64 -0.82
N ARG A 27 -1.93 -9.97 -0.92
CA ARG A 27 -0.77 -10.84 -0.68
C ARG A 27 0.36 -10.61 -1.66
N ILE A 28 0.04 -10.48 -2.95
CA ILE A 28 1.04 -10.15 -3.99
C ILE A 28 1.67 -8.79 -3.67
N PHE A 29 0.85 -7.82 -3.36
CA PHE A 29 1.26 -6.46 -3.09
C PHE A 29 2.16 -6.34 -1.85
N SER A 30 1.74 -6.96 -0.73
CA SER A 30 2.54 -7.04 0.50
C SER A 30 3.89 -7.74 0.26
N SER A 31 3.89 -8.80 -0.54
CA SER A 31 5.12 -9.48 -0.94
C SER A 31 6.05 -8.56 -1.75
N LEU A 32 5.50 -7.79 -2.70
CA LEU A 32 6.27 -6.82 -3.49
C LEU A 32 6.84 -5.71 -2.60
N MET A 33 6.05 -5.15 -1.70
CA MET A 33 6.51 -4.10 -0.78
C MET A 33 7.62 -4.57 0.17
N SER A 34 7.62 -5.84 0.54
CA SER A 34 8.66 -6.42 1.40
C SER A 34 9.99 -6.68 0.68
N ASN A 35 10.04 -6.53 -0.63
CA ASN A 35 11.27 -6.74 -1.41
C ASN A 35 12.30 -5.64 -1.12
N LYS A 36 13.53 -6.04 -0.78
CA LYS A 36 14.60 -5.12 -0.37
C LYS A 36 15.12 -4.24 -1.50
N GLU A 37 14.97 -4.67 -2.75
CA GLU A 37 15.54 -3.97 -3.91
C GLU A 37 14.61 -2.88 -4.42
N PHE A 38 13.32 -3.17 -4.56
CA PHE A 38 12.36 -2.24 -5.17
C PHE A 38 11.13 -1.91 -4.29
N GLY A 39 10.93 -2.61 -3.17
CA GLY A 39 9.75 -2.43 -2.32
C GLY A 39 9.57 -1.00 -1.83
N GLN A 40 10.67 -0.29 -1.57
CA GLN A 40 10.62 1.12 -1.14
C GLN A 40 10.11 2.09 -2.23
N ARG A 41 10.03 1.63 -3.48
CA ARG A 41 9.52 2.43 -4.61
C ARG A 41 8.05 2.17 -4.90
N ILE A 42 7.43 1.26 -4.18
CA ILE A 42 6.01 0.94 -4.30
C ILE A 42 5.24 1.80 -3.32
N VAL A 43 4.40 2.68 -3.82
CA VAL A 43 3.59 3.58 -3.00
C VAL A 43 2.11 3.26 -3.23
N PRO A 44 1.43 2.65 -2.25
CA PRO A 44 -0.02 2.50 -2.27
C PRO A 44 -0.70 3.86 -2.20
N ILE A 45 -1.65 4.09 -3.09
CA ILE A 45 -2.49 5.29 -3.11
C ILE A 45 -3.91 4.82 -2.83
N ILE A 46 -4.48 5.23 -1.71
CA ILE A 46 -5.70 4.65 -1.15
C ILE A 46 -6.76 5.73 -0.94
N PRO A 47 -7.97 5.59 -1.54
CA PRO A 47 -9.08 6.51 -1.33
C PRO A 47 -9.91 6.13 -0.09
N ASP A 48 -9.29 6.05 1.09
CA ASP A 48 -9.91 5.82 2.40
C ASP A 48 -10.72 4.52 2.56
N GLU A 49 -10.38 3.46 1.81
CA GLU A 49 -11.07 2.17 1.90
C GLU A 49 -10.15 0.99 2.23
N ALA A 50 -9.02 1.26 2.87
CA ALA A 50 -8.01 0.25 3.16
C ALA A 50 -8.56 -0.96 3.93
N ARG A 51 -9.45 -0.73 4.90
CA ARG A 51 -10.08 -1.81 5.70
C ARG A 51 -10.96 -2.72 4.86
N THR A 52 -11.76 -2.15 3.96
CA THR A 52 -12.64 -2.91 3.07
C THR A 52 -11.85 -3.84 2.16
N PHE A 53 -10.65 -3.43 1.78
CA PHE A 53 -9.77 -4.19 0.89
C PHE A 53 -8.70 -5.02 1.62
N GLY A 54 -8.70 -5.06 2.96
CA GLY A 54 -7.75 -5.83 3.75
C GLY A 54 -6.33 -5.23 3.79
N LEU A 55 -6.17 -3.97 3.39
CA LEU A 55 -4.89 -3.27 3.34
C LEU A 55 -4.48 -2.62 4.68
N GLU A 56 -5.34 -2.68 5.69
CA GLU A 56 -5.11 -2.07 7.01
C GLU A 56 -3.86 -2.63 7.72
N THR A 57 -3.48 -3.86 7.41
CA THR A 57 -2.27 -4.48 7.95
C THR A 57 -1.00 -3.73 7.55
N LEU A 58 -1.03 -3.05 6.40
CA LEU A 58 0.09 -2.25 5.88
C LEU A 58 0.32 -0.97 6.69
N PHE A 59 -0.72 -0.43 7.35
CA PHE A 59 -0.60 0.79 8.16
C PHE A 59 0.47 0.65 9.24
N ARG A 60 0.44 -0.46 9.97
CA ARG A 60 1.41 -0.70 11.04
C ARG A 60 2.82 -0.96 10.51
N GLN A 61 2.92 -1.65 9.39
CA GLN A 61 4.19 -2.07 8.82
C GLN A 61 4.91 -0.91 8.10
N TYR A 62 4.21 -0.19 7.24
CA TYR A 62 4.81 0.83 6.36
C TYR A 62 4.47 2.26 6.78
N GLY A 63 3.34 2.47 7.44
CA GLY A 63 2.86 3.77 7.87
C GLY A 63 2.23 4.59 6.75
N ILE A 64 1.29 5.43 7.14
CA ILE A 64 0.66 6.41 6.27
C ILE A 64 1.55 7.66 6.24
N TYR A 65 1.80 8.19 5.06
CA TYR A 65 2.60 9.40 4.94
C TYR A 65 1.87 10.62 5.51
N SER A 66 2.54 11.34 6.39
CA SER A 66 2.10 12.64 6.89
C SER A 66 3.33 13.54 7.07
N HIS A 67 3.36 14.69 6.41
CA HIS A 67 4.49 15.62 6.47
C HIS A 67 4.79 16.13 7.89
N VAL A 68 3.78 16.15 8.76
CA VAL A 68 3.91 16.54 10.18
C VAL A 68 4.11 15.35 11.12
N GLY A 69 3.83 14.14 10.65
CA GLY A 69 3.71 12.94 11.47
C GLY A 69 2.37 12.87 12.21
N GLN A 70 2.22 11.94 13.13
CA GLN A 70 0.99 11.75 13.89
C GLN A 70 0.93 12.68 15.09
N LEU A 71 0.00 13.62 15.09
CA LEU A 71 -0.19 14.63 16.14
C LEU A 71 -1.32 14.32 17.12
N TYR A 72 -1.96 13.15 16.97
CA TYR A 72 -3.10 12.68 17.77
C TYR A 72 -2.97 11.20 18.08
N GLU A 73 -3.69 10.76 19.09
CA GLU A 73 -3.84 9.34 19.39
C GLU A 73 -5.13 8.82 18.73
N PRO A 74 -5.06 7.79 17.86
CA PRO A 74 -6.24 7.25 17.23
C PRO A 74 -7.24 6.72 18.26
N VAL A 75 -8.53 6.99 18.06
CA VAL A 75 -9.60 6.55 18.97
C VAL A 75 -9.69 5.02 19.03
N ASP A 76 -9.35 4.36 17.94
CA ASP A 76 -9.38 2.90 17.76
C ASP A 76 -8.01 2.23 17.88
N LYS A 77 -7.09 2.85 18.63
CA LYS A 77 -5.71 2.36 18.81
C LYS A 77 -5.59 0.90 19.27
N ASP A 78 -6.58 0.43 20.01
CA ASP A 78 -6.63 -0.93 20.54
C ASP A 78 -7.23 -1.95 19.57
N GLN A 79 -7.69 -1.49 18.40
CA GLN A 79 -8.21 -2.36 17.35
C GLN A 79 -7.10 -2.89 16.44
N VAL A 80 -7.42 -3.91 15.64
CA VAL A 80 -6.47 -4.60 14.74
C VAL A 80 -5.87 -3.64 13.71
N ALA A 81 -6.60 -2.63 13.31
CA ALA A 81 -6.19 -1.64 12.31
C ALA A 81 -5.73 -0.34 12.98
N TYR A 82 -4.51 -0.33 13.50
CA TYR A 82 -3.90 0.88 14.03
C TYR A 82 -3.54 1.85 12.92
N TYR A 83 -4.24 2.98 12.86
CA TYR A 83 -3.95 4.07 11.92
C TYR A 83 -2.66 4.77 12.36
N LEU A 84 -1.59 4.58 11.60
CA LEU A 84 -0.25 5.05 11.97
C LEU A 84 0.32 6.00 10.92
N GLU A 85 0.36 7.28 11.25
CA GLU A 85 0.97 8.31 10.41
C GLU A 85 2.45 8.51 10.73
N LYS A 86 3.27 8.62 9.70
CA LYS A 86 4.72 8.82 9.82
C LYS A 86 5.21 9.80 8.76
N LYS A 87 6.24 10.59 9.08
CA LYS A 87 6.92 11.45 8.09
C LYS A 87 7.58 10.68 6.95
N ASN A 88 7.97 9.44 7.21
CA ASN A 88 8.52 8.51 6.24
C ASN A 88 7.55 7.36 5.92
N GLY A 89 6.26 7.59 6.12
CA GLY A 89 5.23 6.64 5.73
C GLY A 89 5.24 6.40 4.22
N GLN A 90 4.89 5.20 3.81
CA GLN A 90 4.96 4.78 2.42
C GLN A 90 3.59 4.71 1.76
N LEU A 91 2.50 4.73 2.54
CA LEU A 91 1.14 4.76 2.02
C LEU A 91 0.64 6.20 1.88
N LEU A 92 -0.01 6.50 0.75
CA LEU A 92 -0.76 7.75 0.57
C LEU A 92 -2.24 7.48 0.82
N GLU A 93 -2.74 7.97 1.93
CA GLU A 93 -4.16 7.94 2.26
C GLU A 93 -4.78 9.28 1.83
N GLU A 94 -5.53 9.25 0.73
CA GLU A 94 -6.00 10.46 0.03
C GLU A 94 -7.36 10.96 0.55
N GLY A 95 -7.99 10.19 1.46
CA GLY A 95 -9.37 10.42 1.84
C GLY A 95 -10.36 9.92 0.77
N ILE A 96 -11.65 10.16 0.97
CA ILE A 96 -12.72 9.68 0.08
C ILE A 96 -12.71 10.51 -1.22
N THR A 97 -11.73 10.24 -2.07
CA THR A 97 -11.56 10.95 -3.36
C THR A 97 -10.79 10.09 -4.38
N GLU A 98 -11.47 9.45 -5.27
CA GLU A 98 -10.87 8.71 -6.39
C GLU A 98 -10.19 9.65 -7.37
N ALA A 99 -10.73 10.85 -7.57
CA ALA A 99 -10.12 11.87 -8.42
C ALA A 99 -8.77 12.36 -7.86
N GLY A 100 -8.66 12.54 -6.53
CA GLY A 100 -7.41 12.86 -5.84
C GLY A 100 -6.39 11.73 -5.96
N SER A 101 -6.83 10.51 -5.70
CA SER A 101 -5.99 9.31 -5.86
C SER A 101 -5.45 9.16 -7.28
N MET A 102 -6.27 9.42 -8.30
CA MET A 102 -5.85 9.40 -9.69
C MET A 102 -4.84 10.52 -10.01
N ALA A 103 -5.02 11.72 -9.45
CA ALA A 103 -4.07 12.82 -9.63
C ALA A 103 -2.69 12.47 -9.04
N SER A 104 -2.66 11.90 -7.84
CA SER A 104 -1.42 11.41 -7.21
C SER A 104 -0.78 10.27 -8.00
N PHE A 105 -1.57 9.35 -8.54
CA PHE A 105 -1.08 8.29 -9.42
C PHE A 105 -0.44 8.84 -10.70
N ILE A 106 -1.06 9.81 -11.35
CA ILE A 106 -0.51 10.47 -12.55
C ILE A 106 0.79 11.19 -12.20
N ALA A 107 0.82 11.93 -11.08
CA ALA A 107 2.01 12.64 -10.63
C ALA A 107 3.17 11.67 -10.38
N ALA A 108 2.93 10.58 -9.65
CA ALA A 108 3.92 9.53 -9.42
C ALA A 108 4.39 8.87 -10.72
N GLY A 109 3.47 8.52 -11.62
CA GLY A 109 3.77 7.87 -12.90
C GLY A 109 4.55 8.73 -13.88
N THR A 110 4.52 10.06 -13.73
CA THR A 110 5.25 11.02 -14.58
C THR A 110 6.48 11.61 -13.89
N ALA A 111 6.76 11.27 -12.64
CA ALA A 111 7.85 11.83 -11.85
C ALA A 111 9.22 11.65 -12.50
N TYR A 112 9.46 10.51 -13.14
CA TYR A 112 10.73 10.25 -13.86
C TYR A 112 10.97 11.25 -15.01
N ALA A 113 9.93 11.60 -15.75
CA ALA A 113 10.04 12.54 -16.88
C ALA A 113 10.16 14.00 -16.40
N SER A 114 9.49 14.34 -15.29
CA SER A 114 9.43 15.71 -14.77
C SER A 114 10.59 16.04 -13.83
N LEU A 115 11.05 15.07 -13.05
CA LEU A 115 12.01 15.28 -11.95
C LEU A 115 13.26 14.40 -12.07
N GLY A 116 13.35 13.52 -13.06
CA GLY A 116 14.44 12.57 -13.21
C GLY A 116 14.50 11.52 -12.09
N ILE A 117 13.38 11.25 -11.42
CA ILE A 117 13.28 10.29 -10.33
C ILE A 117 12.81 8.94 -10.88
N THR A 118 13.53 7.87 -10.56
CA THR A 118 13.20 6.49 -10.96
C THR A 118 12.92 5.62 -9.74
#